data_35a437765eecd2e9154766fb1abe0964
#
_entry.id   35a437765eecd2e9154766fb1abe0964
#
_cell.length_a   1.000
_cell.length_b   1.000
_cell.length_c   1.000
_cell.angle_alpha   90.00
_cell.angle_beta   90.00
_cell.angle_gamma   90.00
#
_symmetry.space_group_name_H-M   'P 1'
#
loop_
_entity.id
_entity.type
_entity.pdbx_description
1 polymer ?
#
loop_
_entity_poly.entity_id
_entity_poly.type
_entity_poly.pdbx_seq_one_letter_code
_entity_poly.pdbx_strand_id
1 'polypeptide(L)'
;MLWVSIYFSATLALQRAFAKEHEDRTLDALLLASGDRGVLFVAKFLSSLTILLIFEAVVVPLLWIFMGISAQKLHLGLFLASLFLGSWGLAAIGTMLNGMTVQLPGARLLFPILMFPLLMPLLMGAILTSQGAILGDVQPVMGWIYLLLAFDFIFTMIPLLLFDYVLEG
;
A
#
# COMPACT_ATOMS: atom_id res chain seq x y z
N MET A 1 -9.67 -0.61 -13.85
CA MET A 1 -8.32 -0.44 -14.43
C MET A 1 -7.37 0.28 -13.48
N LEU A 2 -7.71 1.45 -12.90
CA LEU A 2 -6.83 2.26 -12.03
C LEU A 2 -6.18 1.45 -10.90
N TRP A 3 -6.96 0.76 -10.06
CA TRP A 3 -6.45 -0.02 -8.93
C TRP A 3 -5.56 -1.21 -9.33
N VAL A 4 -5.83 -1.80 -10.48
CA VAL A 4 -4.95 -2.86 -11.02
C VAL A 4 -3.59 -2.29 -11.39
N SER A 5 -3.55 -1.11 -12.04
CA SER A 5 -2.30 -0.43 -12.37
C SER A 5 -1.52 -0.01 -11.13
N ILE A 6 -2.21 0.54 -10.11
CA ILE A 6 -1.60 0.91 -8.82
C ILE A 6 -1.04 -0.33 -8.13
N TYR A 7 -1.81 -1.42 -8.05
CA TYR A 7 -1.38 -2.67 -7.40
C TYR A 7 -0.10 -3.23 -8.03
N PHE A 8 -0.07 -3.38 -9.37
CA PHE A 8 1.11 -3.92 -10.03
C PHE A 8 2.32 -3.00 -9.91
N SER A 9 2.13 -1.69 -10.04
CA SER A 9 3.21 -0.71 -9.86
C SER A 9 3.72 -0.69 -8.43
N ALA A 10 2.83 -0.75 -7.44
CA ALA A 10 3.17 -0.86 -6.03
C ALA A 10 4.01 -2.10 -5.74
N THR A 11 3.55 -3.27 -6.23
CA THR A 11 4.23 -4.54 -6.04
C THR A 11 5.66 -4.51 -6.60
N LEU A 12 5.83 -3.98 -7.81
CA LEU A 12 7.15 -3.87 -8.45
C LEU A 12 8.05 -2.84 -7.76
N ALA A 13 7.50 -1.69 -7.36
CA ALA A 13 8.25 -0.63 -6.68
C ALA A 13 8.75 -1.09 -5.32
N LEU A 14 7.87 -1.72 -4.53
CA LEU A 14 8.19 -2.24 -3.21
C LEU A 14 9.26 -3.34 -3.28
N GLN A 15 9.12 -4.28 -4.20
CA GLN A 15 10.14 -5.32 -4.39
C GLN A 15 11.51 -4.75 -4.73
N ARG A 16 11.56 -3.77 -5.65
CA ARG A 16 12.85 -3.15 -6.05
C ARG A 16 13.50 -2.35 -4.93
N ALA A 17 12.70 -1.60 -4.16
CA ALA A 17 13.21 -0.80 -3.05
C ALA A 17 13.90 -1.69 -2.00
N PHE A 18 13.26 -2.79 -1.61
CA PHE A 18 13.82 -3.70 -0.61
C PHE A 18 14.97 -4.58 -1.16
N ALA A 19 14.90 -5.02 -2.43
CA ALA A 19 15.99 -5.81 -3.04
C ALA A 19 17.30 -5.02 -3.09
N LYS A 20 17.25 -3.74 -3.44
CA LYS A 20 18.42 -2.87 -3.49
C LYS A 20 19.06 -2.68 -2.10
N GLU A 21 18.24 -2.50 -1.08
CA GLU A 21 18.73 -2.31 0.28
C GLU A 21 19.37 -3.58 0.86
N HIS A 22 18.86 -4.75 0.49
CA HIS A 22 19.47 -6.03 0.86
C HIS A 22 20.82 -6.23 0.17
N GLU A 23 20.93 -5.89 -1.12
CA GLU A 23 22.19 -5.95 -1.88
C GLU A 23 23.24 -4.99 -1.31
N ASP A 24 22.85 -3.79 -0.91
CA ASP A 24 23.75 -2.75 -0.36
C ASP A 24 24.12 -2.96 1.12
N ARG A 25 23.62 -4.01 1.80
CA ARG A 25 23.74 -4.27 3.25
C ARG A 25 23.36 -3.08 4.14
N THR A 26 22.58 -2.15 3.60
CA THR A 26 22.13 -0.97 4.34
C THR A 26 21.11 -1.32 5.42
N LEU A 27 20.39 -2.43 5.28
CA LEU A 27 19.46 -2.94 6.31
C LEU A 27 20.21 -3.28 7.61
N ASP A 28 21.35 -3.95 7.52
CA ASP A 28 22.16 -4.32 8.70
C ASP A 28 22.72 -3.06 9.40
N ALA A 29 23.17 -2.08 8.61
CA ALA A 29 23.65 -0.81 9.14
C ALA A 29 22.53 0.02 9.81
N LEU A 30 21.32 0.02 9.23
CA LEU A 30 20.14 0.70 9.78
C LEU A 30 19.65 0.03 11.07
N LEU A 31 19.67 -1.31 11.14
CA LEU A 31 19.33 -2.07 12.35
C LEU A 31 20.30 -1.77 13.50
N LEU A 32 21.59 -1.63 13.18
CA LEU A 32 22.60 -1.28 14.17
C LEU A 32 22.51 0.19 14.63
N ALA A 33 22.06 1.09 13.75
CA ALA A 33 22.00 2.52 14.04
C ALA A 33 20.70 2.93 14.75
N SER A 34 19.56 2.30 14.44
CA SER A 34 18.26 2.73 14.98
C SER A 34 17.89 2.15 16.34
N GLY A 35 18.47 1.00 16.72
CA GLY A 35 18.18 0.35 18.00
C GLY A 35 16.71 -0.04 18.24
N ASP A 36 15.79 0.56 17.52
CA ASP A 36 14.33 0.34 17.58
C ASP A 36 13.79 -0.08 16.20
N ARG A 37 13.36 -1.30 16.12
CA ARG A 37 12.87 -1.94 14.89
C ARG A 37 11.53 -1.36 14.42
N GLY A 38 10.71 -0.86 15.34
CA GLY A 38 9.46 -0.18 15.02
C GLY A 38 9.69 1.10 14.22
N VAL A 39 10.75 1.86 14.53
CA VAL A 39 11.15 3.06 13.77
C VAL A 39 11.53 2.70 12.33
N LEU A 40 12.21 1.56 12.13
CA LEU A 40 12.56 1.08 10.81
C LEU A 40 11.31 0.74 9.98
N PHE A 41 10.32 0.06 10.57
CA PHE A 41 9.05 -0.21 9.92
C PHE A 41 8.36 1.09 9.47
N VAL A 42 8.23 2.07 10.38
CA VAL A 42 7.59 3.36 10.08
C VAL A 42 8.32 4.11 8.97
N ALA A 43 9.64 4.14 9.00
CA ALA A 43 10.45 4.79 7.96
C ALA A 43 10.22 4.14 6.58
N LYS A 44 10.21 2.81 6.52
CA LYS A 44 9.95 2.05 5.29
C LYS A 44 8.52 2.21 4.78
N PHE A 45 7.57 2.15 5.70
CA PHE A 45 6.16 2.40 5.40
C PHE A 45 5.95 3.79 4.80
N LEU A 46 6.48 4.84 5.44
CA LEU A 46 6.36 6.22 4.93
C LEU A 46 7.05 6.41 3.59
N SER A 47 8.23 5.83 3.40
CA SER A 47 8.93 5.84 2.11
C SER A 47 8.09 5.18 1.01
N SER A 48 7.53 4.00 1.28
CA SER A 48 6.68 3.25 0.37
C SER A 48 5.40 4.02 0.02
N LEU A 49 4.73 4.56 1.04
CA LEU A 49 3.54 5.38 0.87
C LEU A 49 3.82 6.62 0.02
N THR A 50 4.93 7.32 0.28
CA THR A 50 5.33 8.50 -0.49
C THR A 50 5.52 8.17 -1.97
N ILE A 51 6.20 7.06 -2.28
CA ILE A 51 6.40 6.60 -3.67
C ILE A 51 5.06 6.32 -4.34
N LEU A 52 4.13 5.65 -3.63
CA LEU A 52 2.81 5.35 -4.18
C LEU A 52 1.99 6.61 -4.44
N LEU A 53 1.99 7.57 -3.52
CA LEU A 53 1.28 8.84 -3.70
C LEU A 53 1.84 9.67 -4.85
N ILE A 54 3.16 9.70 -5.04
CA ILE A 54 3.79 10.34 -6.20
C ILE A 54 3.35 9.65 -7.49
N PHE A 55 3.35 8.32 -7.51
CA PHE A 55 2.89 7.54 -8.66
C PHE A 55 1.42 7.84 -8.99
N GLU A 56 0.55 7.87 -7.99
CA GLU A 56 -0.87 8.22 -8.15
C GLU A 56 -1.07 9.63 -8.66
N ALA A 57 -0.30 10.60 -8.16
CA ALA A 57 -0.37 11.99 -8.61
C ALA A 57 -0.09 12.14 -10.11
N VAL A 58 0.66 11.22 -10.71
CA VAL A 58 0.92 11.18 -12.15
C VAL A 58 -0.10 10.33 -12.89
N VAL A 59 -0.37 9.12 -12.41
CA VAL A 59 -1.19 8.13 -13.15
C VAL A 59 -2.67 8.49 -13.12
N VAL A 60 -3.19 9.00 -12.01
CA VAL A 60 -4.61 9.35 -11.88
C VAL A 60 -5.05 10.41 -12.90
N PRO A 61 -4.37 11.56 -13.03
CA PRO A 61 -4.71 12.55 -14.06
C PRO A 61 -4.59 12.00 -15.48
N LEU A 62 -3.56 11.20 -15.77
CA LEU A 62 -3.39 10.58 -17.08
C LEU A 62 -4.58 9.67 -17.42
N LEU A 63 -4.95 8.77 -16.51
CA LEU A 63 -6.10 7.89 -16.71
C LEU A 63 -7.40 8.67 -16.84
N TRP A 64 -7.54 9.77 -16.11
CA TRP A 64 -8.71 10.65 -16.18
C TRP A 64 -8.90 11.24 -17.58
N ILE A 65 -7.80 11.75 -18.15
CA ILE A 65 -7.78 12.32 -19.51
C ILE A 65 -8.09 11.24 -20.55
N PHE A 66 -7.42 10.08 -20.46
CA PHE A 66 -7.58 9.01 -21.44
C PHE A 66 -8.96 8.35 -21.41
N MET A 67 -9.55 8.24 -20.22
CA MET A 67 -10.88 7.59 -20.08
C MET A 67 -12.04 8.56 -20.29
N GLY A 68 -11.79 9.87 -20.41
CA GLY A 68 -12.82 10.87 -20.60
C GLY A 68 -13.86 10.90 -19.48
N ILE A 69 -13.44 10.67 -18.23
CA ILE A 69 -14.35 10.57 -17.10
C ILE A 69 -15.00 11.93 -16.84
N SER A 70 -16.35 11.97 -16.87
CA SER A 70 -17.10 13.19 -16.57
C SER A 70 -17.03 13.51 -15.07
N ALA A 71 -16.52 14.71 -14.76
CA ALA A 71 -16.38 15.17 -13.37
C ALA A 71 -17.70 15.72 -12.76
N GLN A 72 -18.83 15.71 -13.51
CA GLN A 72 -20.07 16.38 -13.10
C GLN A 72 -20.68 15.83 -11.80
N LYS A 73 -20.48 14.55 -11.50
CA LYS A 73 -21.00 13.88 -10.30
C LYS A 73 -19.90 13.49 -9.31
N LEU A 74 -18.66 13.89 -9.56
CA LEU A 74 -17.52 13.47 -8.79
C LEU A 74 -17.54 14.04 -7.37
N HIS A 75 -17.56 13.18 -6.38
CA HIS A 75 -17.25 13.52 -4.99
C HIS A 75 -15.74 13.45 -4.77
N LEU A 76 -15.03 14.56 -5.06
CA LEU A 76 -13.57 14.63 -5.02
C LEU A 76 -13.00 14.18 -3.67
N GLY A 77 -13.62 14.56 -2.55
CA GLY A 77 -13.14 14.16 -1.23
C GLY A 77 -13.17 12.65 -1.00
N LEU A 78 -14.24 11.97 -1.43
CA LEU A 78 -14.35 10.51 -1.33
C LEU A 78 -13.39 9.80 -2.28
N PHE A 79 -13.18 10.36 -3.45
CA PHE A 79 -12.22 9.83 -4.41
C PHE A 79 -10.78 9.92 -3.88
N LEU A 80 -10.37 11.07 -3.37
CA LEU A 80 -9.06 11.26 -2.75
C LEU A 80 -8.89 10.39 -1.49
N ALA A 81 -9.94 10.25 -0.68
CA ALA A 81 -9.91 9.36 0.47
C ALA A 81 -9.70 7.89 0.06
N SER A 82 -10.35 7.43 -1.03
CA SER A 82 -10.15 6.08 -1.53
C SER A 82 -8.72 5.84 -2.02
N LEU A 83 -8.13 6.80 -2.71
CA LEU A 83 -6.72 6.74 -3.15
C LEU A 83 -5.79 6.67 -1.96
N PHE A 84 -5.93 7.59 -1.02
CA PHE A 84 -5.06 7.65 0.16
C PHE A 84 -5.16 6.39 1.02
N LEU A 85 -6.36 5.94 1.38
CA LEU A 85 -6.56 4.74 2.19
C LEU A 85 -6.10 3.48 1.45
N GLY A 86 -6.44 3.35 0.17
CA GLY A 86 -5.98 2.21 -0.63
C GLY A 86 -4.45 2.13 -0.71
N SER A 87 -3.77 3.24 -0.93
CA SER A 87 -2.31 3.30 -0.95
C SER A 87 -1.68 3.10 0.42
N TRP A 88 -2.35 3.58 1.49
CA TRP A 88 -1.93 3.32 2.86
C TRP A 88 -1.89 1.81 3.15
N GLY A 89 -2.97 1.09 2.90
CA GLY A 89 -3.03 -0.35 3.11
C GLY A 89 -2.04 -1.14 2.23
N LEU A 90 -1.87 -0.72 0.97
CA LEU A 90 -0.85 -1.29 0.07
C LEU A 90 0.56 -1.12 0.64
N ALA A 91 0.90 0.08 1.13
CA ALA A 91 2.20 0.37 1.72
C ALA A 91 2.41 -0.41 3.02
N ALA A 92 1.41 -0.49 3.90
CA ALA A 92 1.49 -1.19 5.19
C ALA A 92 1.74 -2.70 4.99
N ILE A 93 0.89 -3.36 4.20
CA ILE A 93 1.05 -4.80 3.91
C ILE A 93 2.33 -5.06 3.13
N GLY A 94 2.62 -4.24 2.13
CA GLY A 94 3.81 -4.41 1.31
C GLY A 94 5.09 -4.30 2.13
N THR A 95 5.17 -3.35 3.05
CA THR A 95 6.32 -3.19 3.97
C THR A 95 6.43 -4.37 4.92
N MET A 96 5.32 -4.81 5.51
CA MET A 96 5.28 -5.99 6.39
C MET A 96 5.77 -7.25 5.68
N LEU A 97 5.17 -7.58 4.53
CA LEU A 97 5.51 -8.79 3.77
C LEU A 97 6.95 -8.77 3.25
N ASN A 98 7.45 -7.62 2.80
CA ASN A 98 8.86 -7.51 2.40
C ASN A 98 9.80 -7.75 3.58
N GLY A 99 9.51 -7.19 4.75
CA GLY A 99 10.31 -7.44 5.96
C GLY A 99 10.39 -8.92 6.32
N MET A 100 9.28 -9.65 6.16
CA MET A 100 9.21 -11.09 6.46
C MET A 100 9.85 -11.98 5.38
N THR A 101 9.81 -11.56 4.11
CA THR A 101 10.22 -12.41 2.99
C THR A 101 11.62 -12.15 2.48
N VAL A 102 12.22 -10.99 2.81
CA VAL A 102 13.52 -10.57 2.26
C VAL A 102 14.65 -11.57 2.51
N GLN A 103 14.60 -12.31 3.60
CA GLN A 103 15.60 -13.30 3.98
C GLN A 103 15.33 -14.70 3.41
N LEU A 104 14.16 -14.93 2.80
CA LEU A 104 13.77 -16.24 2.32
C LEU A 104 14.28 -16.50 0.89
N PRO A 105 14.81 -17.71 0.59
CA PRO A 105 15.13 -18.09 -0.77
C PRO A 105 13.83 -18.11 -1.61
N GLY A 106 13.84 -17.43 -2.75
CA GLY A 106 12.65 -17.31 -3.60
C GLY A 106 11.68 -16.18 -3.22
N ALA A 107 12.06 -15.28 -2.33
CA ALA A 107 11.25 -14.13 -1.87
C ALA A 107 10.60 -13.34 -3.03
N ARG A 108 11.29 -13.21 -4.15
CA ARG A 108 10.77 -12.48 -5.35
C ARG A 108 9.47 -13.07 -5.90
N LEU A 109 9.27 -14.39 -5.77
CA LEU A 109 8.04 -15.06 -6.21
C LEU A 109 7.00 -15.16 -5.10
N LEU A 110 7.44 -15.35 -3.85
CA LEU A 110 6.55 -15.48 -2.70
C LEU A 110 5.81 -14.17 -2.39
N PHE A 111 6.47 -13.04 -2.53
CA PHE A 111 5.90 -11.73 -2.21
C PHE A 111 4.60 -11.43 -2.97
N PRO A 112 4.54 -11.48 -4.32
CA PRO A 112 3.29 -11.23 -5.06
C PRO A 112 2.21 -12.26 -4.76
N ILE A 113 2.59 -13.52 -4.55
CA ILE A 113 1.65 -14.62 -4.28
C ILE A 113 0.95 -14.41 -2.93
N LEU A 114 1.70 -14.02 -1.89
CA LEU A 114 1.14 -13.74 -0.57
C LEU A 114 0.38 -12.40 -0.52
N MET A 115 0.89 -11.40 -1.23
CA MET A 115 0.31 -10.06 -1.24
C MET A 115 -1.09 -10.05 -1.88
N PHE A 116 -1.29 -10.79 -2.98
CA PHE A 116 -2.54 -10.74 -3.74
C PHE A 116 -3.78 -11.14 -2.91
N PRO A 117 -3.86 -12.33 -2.28
CA PRO A 117 -5.04 -12.69 -1.49
C PRO A 117 -5.25 -11.80 -0.26
N LEU A 118 -4.16 -11.34 0.37
CA LEU A 118 -4.23 -10.47 1.54
C LEU A 118 -4.79 -9.09 1.21
N LEU A 119 -4.51 -8.58 0.00
CA LEU A 119 -5.00 -7.28 -0.48
C LEU A 119 -6.39 -7.31 -1.10
N MET A 120 -6.99 -8.49 -1.31
CA MET A 120 -8.32 -8.58 -1.93
C MET A 120 -9.38 -7.71 -1.24
N PRO A 121 -9.57 -7.74 0.10
CA PRO A 121 -10.56 -6.90 0.76
C PRO A 121 -10.24 -5.41 0.63
N LEU A 122 -8.96 -5.03 0.69
CA LEU A 122 -8.51 -3.66 0.48
C LEU A 122 -8.84 -3.17 -0.94
N LEU A 123 -8.47 -3.96 -1.95
CA LEU A 123 -8.71 -3.61 -3.36
C LEU A 123 -10.20 -3.50 -3.66
N MET A 124 -11.04 -4.41 -3.13
CA MET A 124 -12.49 -4.30 -3.28
C MET A 124 -13.02 -3.02 -2.65
N GLY A 125 -12.62 -2.71 -1.42
CA GLY A 125 -13.01 -1.47 -0.74
C GLY A 125 -12.62 -0.23 -1.53
N ALA A 126 -11.37 -0.16 -1.99
CA ALA A 126 -10.83 0.95 -2.75
C ALA A 126 -11.51 1.13 -4.12
N ILE A 127 -11.77 0.02 -4.84
CA ILE A 127 -12.49 0.04 -6.13
C ILE A 127 -13.91 0.56 -5.94
N LEU A 128 -14.66 0.02 -4.98
CA LEU A 128 -16.07 0.35 -4.78
C LEU A 128 -16.23 1.78 -4.24
N THR A 129 -15.32 2.23 -3.37
CA THR A 129 -15.28 3.61 -2.90
C THR A 129 -14.99 4.59 -4.05
N SER A 130 -13.98 4.30 -4.88
CA SER A 130 -13.64 5.13 -6.04
C SER A 130 -14.78 5.18 -7.06
N GLN A 131 -15.42 4.03 -7.33
CA GLN A 131 -16.55 3.93 -8.25
C GLN A 131 -17.75 4.75 -7.76
N GLY A 132 -18.12 4.60 -6.50
CA GLY A 132 -19.22 5.37 -5.91
C GLY A 132 -18.93 6.87 -5.88
N ALA A 133 -17.68 7.26 -5.60
CA ALA A 133 -17.23 8.65 -5.66
C ALA A 133 -17.35 9.26 -7.06
N ILE A 134 -17.05 8.51 -8.11
CA ILE A 134 -17.16 8.95 -9.51
C ILE A 134 -18.63 9.02 -9.95
N LEU A 135 -19.44 8.07 -9.55
CA LEU A 135 -20.86 8.00 -9.93
C LEU A 135 -21.75 8.95 -9.10
N GLY A 136 -21.25 9.48 -7.99
CA GLY A 136 -21.98 10.34 -7.08
C GLY A 136 -22.92 9.60 -6.13
N ASP A 137 -22.75 8.30 -5.96
CA ASP A 137 -23.54 7.46 -5.06
C ASP A 137 -22.81 7.25 -3.74
N VAL A 138 -23.11 8.11 -2.76
CA VAL A 138 -22.39 8.19 -1.47
C VAL A 138 -22.87 7.14 -0.46
N GLN A 139 -24.12 6.70 -0.53
CA GLN A 139 -24.72 5.82 0.50
C GLN A 139 -23.97 4.48 0.68
N PRO A 140 -23.68 3.70 -0.37
CA PRO A 140 -22.96 2.43 -0.21
C PRO A 140 -21.47 2.61 0.07
N VAL A 141 -20.91 3.80 -0.20
CA VAL A 141 -19.48 4.08 -0.09
C VAL A 141 -18.99 4.11 1.35
N MET A 142 -19.82 4.59 2.28
CA MET A 142 -19.41 4.75 3.69
C MET A 142 -19.00 3.42 4.36
N GLY A 143 -19.71 2.33 4.05
CA GLY A 143 -19.34 1.00 4.57
C GLY A 143 -17.96 0.57 4.11
N TRP A 144 -17.61 0.85 2.85
CA TRP A 144 -16.30 0.52 2.29
C TRP A 144 -15.18 1.39 2.86
N ILE A 145 -15.45 2.67 3.16
CA ILE A 145 -14.49 3.54 3.84
C ILE A 145 -14.18 3.01 5.24
N TYR A 146 -15.19 2.59 6.02
CA TYR A 146 -14.95 1.99 7.33
C TYR A 146 -14.14 0.70 7.24
N LEU A 147 -14.38 -0.12 6.21
CA LEU A 147 -13.57 -1.31 5.97
C LEU A 147 -12.11 -0.94 5.67
N LEU A 148 -11.86 0.05 4.81
CA LEU A 148 -10.51 0.52 4.50
C LEU A 148 -9.80 1.05 5.76
N LEU A 149 -10.46 1.89 6.56
CA LEU A 149 -9.91 2.42 7.80
C LEU A 149 -9.58 1.32 8.82
N ALA A 150 -10.48 0.34 9.00
CA ALA A 150 -10.24 -0.79 9.89
C ALA A 150 -9.06 -1.64 9.42
N PHE A 151 -8.99 -1.88 8.11
CA PHE A 151 -7.92 -2.61 7.47
C PHE A 151 -6.56 -1.91 7.66
N ASP A 152 -6.49 -0.62 7.37
CA ASP A 152 -5.28 0.19 7.51
C ASP A 152 -4.81 0.25 8.96
N PHE A 153 -5.75 0.40 9.89
CA PHE A 153 -5.44 0.38 11.32
C PHE A 153 -4.84 -0.97 11.75
N ILE A 154 -5.46 -2.09 11.37
CA ILE A 154 -4.99 -3.43 11.71
C ILE A 154 -3.60 -3.67 11.13
N PHE A 155 -3.41 -3.44 9.83
CA PHE A 155 -2.15 -3.73 9.14
C PHE A 155 -1.04 -2.70 9.38
N THR A 156 -1.32 -1.62 10.07
CA THR A 156 -0.31 -0.70 10.59
C THR A 156 0.06 -1.05 12.03
N MET A 157 -0.94 -1.34 12.88
CA MET A 157 -0.72 -1.60 14.31
C MET A 157 -0.09 -2.97 14.57
N ILE A 158 -0.55 -4.02 13.87
CA ILE A 158 0.00 -5.37 14.05
C ILE A 158 1.51 -5.43 13.76
N PRO A 159 2.01 -4.93 12.61
CA PRO A 159 3.44 -4.91 12.37
C PRO A 159 4.23 -4.09 13.38
N LEU A 160 3.71 -2.92 13.78
CA LEU A 160 4.38 -2.08 14.79
C LEU A 160 4.58 -2.82 16.11
N LEU A 161 3.61 -3.63 16.54
CA LEU A 161 3.67 -4.39 17.79
C LEU A 161 4.50 -5.68 17.66
N LEU A 162 4.50 -6.30 16.48
CA LEU A 162 5.14 -7.60 16.26
C LEU A 162 6.54 -7.49 15.63
N PHE A 163 6.94 -6.31 15.17
CA PHE A 163 8.19 -6.15 14.41
C PHE A 163 9.42 -6.51 15.24
N ASP A 164 9.38 -6.29 16.55
CA ASP A 164 10.42 -6.72 17.48
C ASP A 164 10.56 -8.25 17.53
N TYR A 165 9.46 -8.99 17.45
CA TYR A 165 9.44 -10.46 17.47
C TYR A 165 9.76 -11.10 16.12
N VAL A 166 9.37 -10.45 15.01
CA VAL A 166 9.57 -10.99 13.64
C VAL A 166 11.04 -11.02 13.23
N LEU A 167 11.87 -10.13 13.79
CA LEU A 167 13.30 -10.04 13.47
C LEU A 167 14.20 -10.79 14.46
N GLU A 168 13.65 -11.39 15.52
CA GLU A 168 14.40 -12.24 16.48
C GLU A 168 14.52 -13.71 16.04
N GLY A 169 13.83 -14.13 15.01
CA GLY A 169 13.90 -15.47 14.42
C GLY A 169 14.82 -15.55 13.23
#